data_1102d7097a8355534ac9350edbc5431a
#
_entry.id   1102d7097a8355534ac9350edbc5431a
#
_cell.length_a   1.000
_cell.length_b   1.000
_cell.length_c   1.000
_cell.angle_alpha   90.00
_cell.angle_beta   90.00
_cell.angle_gamma   90.00
#
_symmetry.space_group_name_H-M   'P 1'
#
loop_
_entity.id
_entity.type
_entity.pdbx_description
1 polymer ?
#
loop_
_entity_poly.entity_id
_entity_poly.type
_entity_poly.pdbx_seq_one_letter_code
_entity_poly.pdbx_strand_id
1 'polypeptide(L)'
;MAQTFYITTPIYYANSLPHLGHLYTTIVADAIHRYKKQRGYDVLFLTGTDEHGINIQRAAEREGRTPQEQVDLISGELKRMFADFGLDPAHGGYDIFMRTTEAYHYAGAQHLWREIAKNKTPKGNDAIYKGFYEGW
;
A
#
# COMPACT_ATOMS: atom_id res chain seq x y z
N MET A 1 -8.59 -14.55 24.90
CA MET A 1 -8.65 -13.86 23.59
C MET A 1 -7.40 -14.26 22.80
N ALA A 2 -7.52 -14.51 21.48
CA ALA A 2 -6.36 -14.74 20.64
C ALA A 2 -5.46 -13.50 20.63
N GLN A 3 -4.14 -13.69 20.57
CA GLN A 3 -3.21 -12.59 20.37
C GLN A 3 -3.35 -12.08 18.93
N THR A 4 -3.36 -10.77 18.74
CA THR A 4 -3.40 -10.15 17.43
C THR A 4 -2.00 -10.07 16.82
N PHE A 5 -1.91 -10.19 15.50
CA PHE A 5 -0.67 -10.02 14.75
C PHE A 5 -0.97 -9.27 13.43
N TYR A 6 -0.25 -8.20 13.18
CA TYR A 6 -0.38 -7.40 11.97
C TYR A 6 0.91 -7.48 11.14
N ILE A 7 0.76 -7.76 9.86
CA ILE A 7 1.87 -7.82 8.91
C ILE A 7 1.55 -7.05 7.66
N THR A 8 2.53 -6.31 7.13
CA THR A 8 2.41 -5.62 5.85
C THR A 8 3.62 -5.91 4.98
N THR A 9 3.43 -5.80 3.66
CA THR A 9 4.52 -5.50 2.73
C THR A 9 4.68 -3.99 2.59
N PRO A 10 5.79 -3.47 2.01
CA PRO A 10 5.75 -2.17 1.37
C PRO A 10 4.61 -2.15 0.34
N ILE A 11 3.94 -1.01 0.19
CA ILE A 11 3.01 -0.82 -0.94
C ILE A 11 3.82 -0.55 -2.20
N TYR A 12 3.46 -1.21 -3.30
CA TYR A 12 4.28 -1.25 -4.50
C TYR A 12 3.99 -0.08 -5.43
N TYR A 13 5.03 0.55 -5.96
CA TYR A 13 4.88 1.62 -6.94
C TYR A 13 4.24 1.11 -8.23
N ALA A 14 3.15 1.76 -8.65
CA ALA A 14 2.39 1.38 -9.85
C ALA A 14 2.95 2.03 -11.15
N ASN A 15 4.27 2.18 -11.27
CA ASN A 15 4.94 2.80 -12.42
C ASN A 15 5.45 1.79 -13.46
N SER A 16 5.53 0.51 -13.13
CA SER A 16 6.01 -0.56 -14.00
C SER A 16 5.33 -1.89 -13.68
N LEU A 17 5.43 -2.84 -14.61
CA LEU A 17 4.92 -4.19 -14.42
C LEU A 17 5.53 -4.88 -13.19
N PRO A 18 4.79 -5.79 -12.55
CA PRO A 18 5.30 -6.59 -11.44
C PRO A 18 6.57 -7.38 -11.83
N HIS A 19 7.42 -7.60 -10.85
CA HIS A 19 8.64 -8.39 -11.01
C HIS A 19 8.89 -9.28 -9.79
N LEU A 20 9.90 -10.13 -9.88
CA LEU A 20 10.25 -11.10 -8.84
C LEU A 20 10.44 -10.49 -7.44
N GLY A 21 10.92 -9.25 -7.35
CA GLY A 21 11.06 -8.56 -6.05
C GLY A 21 9.74 -8.35 -5.32
N HIS A 22 8.69 -7.98 -6.05
CA HIS A 22 7.34 -7.86 -5.47
C HIS A 22 6.82 -9.21 -4.97
N LEU A 23 6.99 -10.24 -5.81
CA LEU A 23 6.58 -11.61 -5.48
C LEU A 23 7.32 -12.14 -4.25
N TYR A 24 8.66 -12.00 -4.22
CA TYR A 24 9.49 -12.45 -3.11
C TYR A 24 9.04 -11.83 -1.77
N THR A 25 8.88 -10.51 -1.75
CA THR A 25 8.47 -9.79 -0.53
C THR A 25 7.10 -10.27 -0.05
N THR A 26 6.15 -10.47 -0.97
CA THR A 26 4.81 -10.94 -0.62
C THR A 26 4.82 -12.40 -0.15
N ILE A 27 5.62 -13.28 -0.75
CA ILE A 27 5.78 -14.68 -0.29
C ILE A 27 6.32 -14.73 1.14
N VAL A 28 7.32 -13.91 1.47
CA VAL A 28 7.88 -13.88 2.83
C VAL A 28 6.82 -13.44 3.84
N ALA A 29 6.07 -12.39 3.53
CA ALA A 29 4.99 -11.91 4.39
C ALA A 29 3.87 -12.96 4.53
N ASP A 30 3.48 -13.62 3.45
CA ASP A 30 2.46 -14.67 3.43
C ASP A 30 2.89 -15.89 4.26
N ALA A 31 4.15 -16.30 4.17
CA ALA A 31 4.66 -17.41 5.00
C ALA A 31 4.55 -17.09 6.50
N ILE A 32 4.87 -15.85 6.91
CA ILE A 32 4.72 -15.41 8.30
C ILE A 32 3.24 -15.34 8.69
N HIS A 33 2.39 -14.81 7.82
CA HIS A 33 0.94 -14.73 7.99
C HIS A 33 0.33 -16.10 8.26
N ARG A 34 0.59 -17.09 7.38
CA ARG A 34 0.11 -18.47 7.53
C ARG A 34 0.65 -19.14 8.79
N TYR A 35 1.93 -18.97 9.07
CA TYR A 35 2.54 -19.48 10.30
C TYR A 35 1.84 -18.95 11.56
N LYS A 36 1.58 -17.63 11.62
CA LYS A 36 0.89 -17.01 12.75
C LYS A 36 -0.55 -17.48 12.89
N LYS A 37 -1.29 -17.60 11.77
CA LYS A 37 -2.64 -18.20 11.77
C LYS A 37 -2.63 -19.62 12.31
N GLN A 38 -1.68 -20.47 11.88
CA GLN A 38 -1.55 -21.84 12.41
C GLN A 38 -1.22 -21.89 13.91
N ARG A 39 -0.56 -20.85 14.43
CA ARG A 39 -0.27 -20.69 15.86
C ARG A 39 -1.46 -20.13 16.65
N GLY A 40 -2.62 -19.90 16.03
CA GLY A 40 -3.84 -19.43 16.71
C GLY A 40 -3.89 -17.92 16.96
N TYR A 41 -3.06 -17.13 16.26
CA TYR A 41 -3.17 -15.68 16.30
C TYR A 41 -4.34 -15.20 15.44
N ASP A 42 -4.93 -14.06 15.84
CA ASP A 42 -5.81 -13.26 15.00
C ASP A 42 -4.92 -12.37 14.13
N VAL A 43 -4.83 -12.67 12.82
CA VAL A 43 -3.83 -12.09 11.92
C VAL A 43 -4.50 -11.24 10.87
N LEU A 44 -3.95 -10.03 10.65
CA LEU A 44 -4.29 -9.17 9.52
C LEU A 44 -3.05 -8.98 8.63
N PHE A 45 -3.16 -9.33 7.36
CA PHE A 45 -2.13 -9.11 6.34
C PHE A 45 -2.58 -8.08 5.30
N LEU A 46 -1.88 -6.94 5.24
CA LEU A 46 -2.13 -5.86 4.29
C LEU A 46 -0.98 -5.75 3.29
N THR A 47 -1.34 -5.66 2.01
CA THR A 47 -0.45 -5.29 0.90
C THR A 47 -1.16 -4.26 0.02
N GLY A 48 -0.54 -3.81 -1.07
CA GLY A 48 -1.21 -2.87 -1.98
C GLY A 48 -0.27 -2.12 -2.90
N THR A 49 -0.80 -1.02 -3.47
CA THR A 49 -0.09 -0.18 -4.43
C THR A 49 -0.03 1.28 -3.99
N ASP A 50 1.16 1.89 -4.20
CA ASP A 50 1.37 3.34 -4.12
C ASP A 50 1.16 3.93 -5.52
N GLU A 51 0.09 4.70 -5.66
CA GLU A 51 -0.48 5.09 -6.96
C GLU A 51 -0.37 6.59 -7.26
N HIS A 52 0.51 7.31 -6.53
CA HIS A 52 0.72 8.75 -6.73
C HIS A 52 2.17 9.07 -7.12
N GLY A 53 2.34 10.20 -7.80
CA GLY A 53 3.64 10.77 -8.10
C GLY A 53 3.96 10.90 -9.58
N ILE A 54 4.96 11.76 -9.86
CA ILE A 54 5.34 12.14 -11.23
C ILE A 54 5.82 10.95 -12.09
N ASN A 55 6.38 9.92 -11.46
CA ASN A 55 6.87 8.75 -12.21
C ASN A 55 5.73 7.92 -12.79
N ILE A 56 4.58 7.86 -12.12
CA ILE A 56 3.37 7.20 -12.63
C ILE A 56 2.80 8.00 -13.80
N GLN A 57 2.72 9.33 -13.67
CA GLN A 57 2.29 10.19 -14.77
C GLN A 57 3.18 10.01 -16.00
N ARG A 58 4.51 10.07 -15.84
CA ARG A 58 5.46 9.86 -16.94
C ARG A 58 5.37 8.45 -17.56
N ALA A 59 5.08 7.43 -16.76
CA ALA A 59 4.86 6.07 -17.26
C ALA A 59 3.57 6.00 -18.09
N ALA A 60 2.50 6.59 -17.61
CA ALA A 60 1.22 6.67 -18.31
C ALA A 60 1.35 7.42 -19.66
N GLU A 61 2.00 8.58 -19.67
CA GLU A 61 2.26 9.38 -20.88
C GLU A 61 3.04 8.60 -21.95
N ARG A 62 4.08 7.87 -21.55
CA ARG A 62 4.87 7.02 -22.49
C ARG A 62 4.05 5.94 -23.15
N GLU A 63 3.05 5.42 -22.45
CA GLU A 63 2.17 4.34 -22.91
C GLU A 63 0.86 4.86 -23.53
N GLY A 64 0.68 6.18 -23.62
CA GLY A 64 -0.53 6.81 -24.16
C GLY A 64 -1.77 6.57 -23.29
N ARG A 65 -1.62 6.44 -21.97
CA ARG A 65 -2.68 6.20 -21.00
C ARG A 65 -2.87 7.39 -20.08
N THR A 66 -4.02 7.46 -19.43
CA THR A 66 -4.19 8.33 -18.26
C THR A 66 -3.48 7.73 -17.04
N PRO A 67 -3.10 8.53 -16.04
CA PRO A 67 -2.54 8.01 -14.78
C PRO A 67 -3.43 6.97 -14.11
N GLN A 68 -4.76 7.14 -14.16
CA GLN A 68 -5.70 6.19 -13.57
C GLN A 68 -5.68 4.83 -14.30
N GLU A 69 -5.71 4.84 -15.63
CA GLU A 69 -5.61 3.61 -16.44
C GLU A 69 -4.29 2.88 -16.19
N GLN A 70 -3.20 3.63 -16.00
CA GLN A 70 -1.88 3.05 -15.69
C GLN A 70 -1.91 2.32 -14.35
N VAL A 71 -2.39 2.96 -13.28
CA VAL A 71 -2.42 2.33 -11.96
C VAL A 71 -3.43 1.19 -11.87
N ASP A 72 -4.55 1.27 -12.59
CA ASP A 72 -5.53 0.19 -12.68
C ASP A 72 -4.93 -1.06 -13.34
N LEU A 73 -4.18 -0.86 -14.43
CA LEU A 73 -3.47 -1.95 -15.10
C LEU A 73 -2.45 -2.60 -14.15
N ILE A 74 -1.55 -1.82 -13.56
CA ILE A 74 -0.47 -2.36 -12.73
C ILE A 74 -1.00 -3.05 -11.48
N SER A 75 -2.01 -2.47 -10.81
CA SER A 75 -2.63 -3.09 -9.65
C SER A 75 -3.35 -4.40 -10.03
N GLY A 76 -3.97 -4.46 -11.22
CA GLY A 76 -4.54 -5.67 -11.77
C GLY A 76 -3.50 -6.77 -12.01
N GLU A 77 -2.37 -6.42 -12.62
CA GLU A 77 -1.26 -7.35 -12.88
C GLU A 77 -0.63 -7.89 -11.58
N LEU A 78 -0.48 -7.03 -10.56
CA LEU A 78 -0.02 -7.47 -9.23
C LEU A 78 -0.99 -8.49 -8.61
N LYS A 79 -2.29 -8.19 -8.61
CA LYS A 79 -3.31 -9.11 -8.09
C LYS A 79 -3.32 -10.44 -8.84
N ARG A 80 -3.17 -10.40 -10.17
CA ARG A 80 -3.08 -11.61 -10.99
C ARG A 80 -1.85 -12.44 -10.63
N MET A 81 -0.68 -11.81 -10.57
CA MET A 81 0.55 -12.48 -10.15
C MET A 81 0.39 -13.12 -8.76
N PHE A 82 -0.20 -12.41 -7.81
CA PHE A 82 -0.42 -12.96 -6.47
C PHE A 82 -1.38 -14.15 -6.48
N ALA A 83 -2.44 -14.10 -7.27
CA ALA A 83 -3.37 -15.23 -7.44
C ALA A 83 -2.69 -16.45 -8.07
N ASP A 84 -1.86 -16.25 -9.09
CA ASP A 84 -1.10 -17.34 -9.75
C ASP A 84 -0.16 -18.09 -8.78
N PHE A 85 0.28 -17.41 -7.71
CA PHE A 85 1.12 -17.99 -6.65
C PHE A 85 0.35 -18.33 -5.36
N GLY A 86 -0.98 -18.26 -5.36
CA GLY A 86 -1.81 -18.59 -4.20
C GLY A 86 -1.66 -17.63 -3.01
N LEU A 87 -1.33 -16.36 -3.29
CA LEU A 87 -1.11 -15.31 -2.28
C LEU A 87 -2.33 -14.41 -2.09
N ASP A 88 -3.41 -14.65 -2.82
CA ASP A 88 -4.65 -13.89 -2.80
C ASP A 88 -5.61 -14.37 -1.68
N PRO A 89 -6.69 -13.64 -1.38
CA PRO A 89 -7.66 -14.01 -0.35
C PRO A 89 -8.33 -15.37 -0.58
N ALA A 90 -8.57 -15.76 -1.85
CA ALA A 90 -9.20 -17.04 -2.18
C ALA A 90 -8.35 -18.25 -1.76
N HIS A 91 -7.04 -18.07 -1.69
CA HIS A 91 -6.06 -19.09 -1.28
C HIS A 91 -5.55 -18.87 0.15
N GLY A 92 -6.17 -17.96 0.92
CA GLY A 92 -5.79 -17.65 2.30
C GLY A 92 -4.52 -16.81 2.42
N GLY A 93 -4.20 -16.03 1.39
CA GLY A 93 -3.11 -15.06 1.35
C GLY A 93 -3.45 -13.74 2.04
N TYR A 94 -3.14 -12.59 1.42
CA TYR A 94 -3.41 -11.28 2.02
C TYR A 94 -4.90 -11.07 2.31
N ASP A 95 -5.20 -10.36 3.40
CA ASP A 95 -6.58 -10.01 3.75
C ASP A 95 -7.03 -8.72 3.07
N ILE A 96 -6.12 -7.74 2.91
CA ILE A 96 -6.42 -6.43 2.32
C ILE A 96 -5.39 -6.10 1.24
N PHE A 97 -5.88 -5.75 0.04
CA PHE A 97 -5.09 -5.10 -1.01
C PHE A 97 -5.51 -3.63 -1.08
N MET A 98 -4.70 -2.76 -0.50
CA MET A 98 -4.94 -1.33 -0.44
C MET A 98 -4.47 -0.64 -1.73
N ARG A 99 -5.23 0.34 -2.19
CA ARG A 99 -4.82 1.26 -3.26
C ARG A 99 -4.92 2.69 -2.74
N THR A 100 -3.85 3.47 -2.93
CA THR A 100 -3.83 4.85 -2.43
C THR A 100 -4.75 5.80 -3.19
N THR A 101 -5.27 5.39 -4.38
CA THR A 101 -6.28 6.14 -5.15
C THR A 101 -7.73 5.85 -4.72
N GLU A 102 -7.98 4.91 -3.82
CA GLU A 102 -9.34 4.60 -3.38
C GLU A 102 -9.90 5.64 -2.40
N ALA A 103 -11.22 5.87 -2.51
CA ALA A 103 -11.92 6.91 -1.75
C ALA A 103 -11.74 6.77 -0.23
N TYR A 104 -11.74 5.54 0.30
CA TYR A 104 -11.53 5.29 1.73
C TYR A 104 -10.13 5.71 2.18
N HIS A 105 -9.10 5.51 1.32
CA HIS A 105 -7.74 5.94 1.64
C HIS A 105 -7.63 7.46 1.70
N TYR A 106 -8.21 8.17 0.72
CA TYR A 106 -8.28 9.63 0.77
C TYR A 106 -8.97 10.14 2.03
N ALA A 107 -10.12 9.56 2.39
CA ALA A 107 -10.86 9.96 3.57
C ALA A 107 -10.02 9.75 4.85
N GLY A 108 -9.34 8.61 4.96
CA GLY A 108 -8.45 8.29 6.09
C GLY A 108 -7.26 9.24 6.19
N ALA A 109 -6.56 9.47 5.07
CA ALA A 109 -5.42 10.38 5.01
C ALA A 109 -5.82 11.83 5.37
N GLN A 110 -6.94 12.32 4.83
CA GLN A 110 -7.45 13.64 5.15
C GLN A 110 -7.89 13.76 6.60
N HIS A 111 -8.51 12.73 7.16
CA HIS A 111 -8.89 12.70 8.57
C HIS A 111 -7.64 12.79 9.45
N LEU A 112 -6.65 11.94 9.22
CA LEU A 112 -5.39 11.95 9.96
C LEU A 112 -4.67 13.30 9.88
N TRP A 113 -4.61 13.90 8.69
CA TRP A 113 -4.03 15.22 8.48
C TRP A 113 -4.73 16.29 9.33
N ARG A 114 -6.08 16.30 9.32
CA ARG A 114 -6.86 17.27 10.11
C ARG A 114 -6.65 17.11 11.62
N GLU A 115 -6.53 15.86 12.09
CA GLU A 115 -6.27 15.59 13.51
C GLU A 115 -4.84 16.01 13.91
N ILE A 116 -3.83 15.73 13.08
CA ILE A 116 -2.45 16.16 13.33
C ILE A 116 -2.36 17.69 13.33
N ALA A 117 -3.05 18.36 12.40
CA ALA A 117 -3.01 19.82 12.29
C ALA A 117 -3.57 20.56 13.53
N LYS A 118 -4.43 19.89 14.31
CA LYS A 118 -4.95 20.45 15.58
C LYS A 118 -3.96 20.31 16.74
N ASN A 119 -2.95 19.50 16.61
CA ASN A 119 -2.05 19.13 17.68
C ASN A 119 -0.79 20.00 17.73
N LYS A 120 -0.18 20.02 18.88
CA LYS A 120 1.12 20.66 19.13
C LYS A 120 2.18 19.59 19.34
N THR A 121 3.42 19.94 19.02
CA THR A 121 4.58 19.12 19.39
C THR A 121 4.79 19.17 20.92
N PRO A 122 5.59 18.26 21.51
CA PRO A 122 5.96 18.34 22.94
C PRO A 122 6.62 19.66 23.34
N LYS A 123 7.17 20.42 22.39
CA LYS A 123 7.77 21.74 22.59
C LYS A 123 6.76 22.90 22.44
N GLY A 124 5.48 22.61 22.22
CA GLY A 124 4.41 23.61 22.09
C GLY A 124 4.26 24.23 20.69
N ASN A 125 5.07 23.86 19.72
CA ASN A 125 4.97 24.33 18.33
C ASN A 125 3.82 23.61 17.59
N ASP A 126 3.34 24.19 16.49
CA ASP A 126 2.39 23.51 15.61
C ASP A 126 2.99 22.20 15.07
N ALA A 127 2.20 21.12 15.07
CA ALA A 127 2.64 19.84 14.53
C ALA A 127 2.80 19.90 13.01
N ILE A 128 2.02 20.75 12.33
CA ILE A 128 2.13 21.06 10.90
C ILE A 128 2.34 22.55 10.72
N TYR A 129 3.34 22.94 9.95
CA TYR A 129 3.65 24.32 9.65
C TYR A 129 4.00 24.50 8.16
N LYS A 130 3.86 25.70 7.63
CA LYS A 130 4.31 26.07 6.29
C LYS A 130 5.79 26.40 6.31
N GLY A 131 6.56 25.75 5.45
CA GLY A 131 7.97 26.02 5.22
C GLY A 131 8.23 26.41 3.76
N PHE A 132 9.43 26.90 3.49
CA PHE A 132 9.92 27.16 2.14
C PHE A 132 10.89 26.05 1.74
N TYR A 133 10.78 25.60 0.50
CA TYR A 133 11.68 24.61 -0.08
C TYR A 133 12.08 25.08 -1.46
N GLU A 134 13.40 25.09 -1.74
CA GLU A 134 13.94 25.26 -3.09
C GLU A 134 14.25 23.86 -3.63
N GLY A 135 13.59 23.51 -4.73
CA GLY A 135 13.83 22.25 -5.45
C GLY A 135 14.40 22.51 -6.84
N TRP A 136 15.13 21.55 -7.36
CA TRP A 136 15.68 21.56 -8.72
C TRP A 136 14.70 20.90 -9.68
#